data_d25c759df404402ecab75b4410033821
#
_entry.id   d25c759df404402ecab75b4410033821
#
_cell.length_a   1.000
_cell.length_b   1.000
_cell.length_c   1.000
_cell.angle_alpha   90.00
_cell.angle_beta   90.00
_cell.angle_gamma   90.00
#
_symmetry.space_group_name_H-M   'P 1'
#
loop_
_entity.id
_entity.type
_entity.pdbx_description
1 polymer ?
#
loop_
_entity_poly.entity_id
_entity_poly.type
_entity_poly.pdbx_seq_one_letter_code
_entity_poly.pdbx_strand_id
1 'polypeptide(L)'
;MQTQTTTTKAAAPVGVKGYLDNVMANSKDNKFHATLSGKNLALTPIKFHEEKKLGGGKATTAVDMKGADGKIYEIDFVTSGDQVTNAKIGKVNGKAP
;
A
#
# COMPACT_ATOMS: atom_id res chain seq x y z
N MET A 1 -14.29 -10.75 8.38
CA MET A 1 -13.98 -11.47 7.86
C MET A 1 -13.57 -11.97 7.28
N GLN A 2 -13.49 -11.35 7.58
CA GLN A 2 -13.02 -11.93 7.03
C GLN A 2 -12.65 -12.30 6.51
N THR A 3 -12.81 -11.77 6.80
CA THR A 3 -12.37 -12.39 6.28
C THR A 3 -12.02 -12.78 5.82
N GLN A 4 -12.16 -12.45 6.03
CA GLN A 4 -11.75 -13.02 5.54
C GLN A 4 -11.55 -13.37 5.06
N THR A 5 -11.78 -12.96 5.31
CA THR A 5 -11.50 -13.56 4.85
C THR A 5 -11.37 -13.91 4.38
N THR A 6 -11.58 -13.81 4.48
CA THR A 6 -11.36 -14.38 3.96
C THR A 6 -11.26 -14.88 3.45
N THR A 7 -11.51 -14.83 3.45
CA THR A 7 -11.33 -15.48 2.89
C THR A 7 -11.23 -16.02 2.22
N THR A 8 -11.46 -15.91 2.22
CA THR A 8 -11.33 -16.53 1.52
C THR A 8 -11.01 -16.94 0.84
N LYS A 9 -11.16 -16.95 0.91
CA LYS A 9 -10.79 -17.40 0.19
C LYS A 9 -10.63 -17.17 -0.42
N ALA A 10 -11.32 -17.01 0.58
CA ALA A 10 -10.88 -16.46 -0.45
C ALA A 10 -9.69 -16.28 -0.93
N ALA A 11 -9.78 -15.86 -1.77
CA ALA A 11 -8.54 -15.79 -2.46
C ALA A 11 -7.53 -14.94 -1.72
N ALA A 12 -6.28 -15.33 -1.72
CA ALA A 12 -5.21 -14.51 -1.18
C ALA A 12 -5.15 -13.19 -1.95
N PRO A 13 -4.78 -12.09 -1.28
CA PRO A 13 -4.59 -10.82 -2.00
C PRO A 13 -3.55 -10.99 -3.10
N VAL A 14 -3.84 -10.45 -4.28
CA VAL A 14 -2.95 -10.52 -5.42
C VAL A 14 -2.42 -9.12 -5.69
N GLY A 15 -1.11 -8.97 -5.61
CA GLY A 15 -0.45 -7.71 -5.88
C GLY A 15 -0.75 -6.64 -4.84
N VAL A 16 -0.36 -5.42 -5.17
CA VAL A 16 -0.47 -4.28 -4.25
C VAL A 16 -1.92 -3.90 -3.97
N LYS A 17 -2.77 -3.93 -5.00
CA LYS A 17 -4.18 -3.56 -4.83
C LYS A 17 -4.89 -4.51 -3.88
N GLY A 18 -4.71 -5.82 -4.07
CA GLY A 18 -5.31 -6.81 -3.19
C GLY A 18 -4.78 -6.70 -1.77
N TYR A 19 -3.50 -6.46 -1.62
CA TYR A 19 -2.88 -6.24 -0.32
C TYR A 19 -3.52 -5.03 0.39
N LEU A 20 -3.63 -3.89 -0.32
CA LEU A 20 -4.21 -2.69 0.27
C LEU A 20 -5.68 -2.87 0.60
N ASP A 21 -6.45 -3.49 -0.28
CA ASP A 21 -7.87 -3.76 0.00
C ASP A 21 -8.02 -4.56 1.29
N ASN A 22 -7.17 -5.56 1.48
CA ASN A 22 -7.21 -6.41 2.67
C ASN A 22 -6.80 -5.66 3.93
N VAL A 23 -5.70 -4.91 3.86
CA VAL A 23 -5.20 -4.13 5.00
C VAL A 23 -6.21 -3.07 5.43
N MET A 24 -6.79 -2.36 4.47
CA MET A 24 -7.75 -1.31 4.76
C MET A 24 -9.06 -1.88 5.32
N ALA A 25 -9.51 -3.03 4.80
CA ALA A 25 -10.70 -3.69 5.31
C ALA A 25 -10.54 -4.13 6.77
N ASN A 26 -9.32 -4.44 7.18
CA ASN A 26 -9.02 -4.84 8.55
C ASN A 26 -8.64 -3.68 9.47
N SER A 27 -8.60 -2.48 8.92
CA SER A 27 -8.31 -1.27 9.69
C SER A 27 -9.60 -0.69 10.26
N LYS A 28 -9.54 -0.11 11.45
CA LYS A 28 -10.73 0.46 12.09
C LYS A 28 -11.33 1.62 11.32
N ASP A 29 -10.49 2.39 10.61
CA ASP A 29 -10.92 3.57 9.86
C ASP A 29 -10.93 3.35 8.36
N ASN A 30 -10.71 2.10 7.92
CA ASN A 30 -10.65 1.73 6.51
C ASN A 30 -9.56 2.49 5.75
N LYS A 31 -8.45 2.79 6.43
CA LYS A 31 -7.33 3.52 5.83
C LYS A 31 -6.04 2.74 5.97
N PHE A 32 -5.08 3.07 5.12
CA PHE A 32 -3.72 2.53 5.21
C PHE A 32 -2.93 3.39 6.20
N HIS A 33 -2.21 2.75 7.11
CA HIS A 33 -1.42 3.46 8.12
C HIS A 33 0.05 3.29 7.85
N ALA A 34 0.78 4.40 7.91
CA ALA A 34 2.23 4.41 7.74
C ALA A 34 2.83 5.36 8.77
N THR A 35 4.12 5.21 9.02
CA THR A 35 4.83 6.07 9.96
C THR A 35 5.92 6.83 9.23
N LEU A 36 5.96 8.14 9.44
CA LEU A 36 7.00 9.00 8.90
C LEU A 36 7.49 9.94 9.99
N SER A 37 8.77 9.88 10.30
CA SER A 37 9.40 10.72 11.33
C SER A 37 8.66 10.66 12.67
N GLY A 38 8.24 9.46 13.06
CA GLY A 38 7.53 9.23 14.30
C GLY A 38 6.04 9.56 14.28
N LYS A 39 5.53 10.06 13.16
CA LYS A 39 4.10 10.37 13.03
C LYS A 39 3.37 9.21 12.37
N ASN A 40 2.24 8.84 12.94
CA ASN A 40 1.36 7.85 12.36
C ASN A 40 0.42 8.56 11.37
N LEU A 41 0.46 8.12 10.11
CA LEU A 41 -0.32 8.74 9.04
C LEU A 41 -1.45 7.82 8.63
N ALA A 42 -2.65 8.35 8.53
CA ALA A 42 -3.81 7.64 7.98
C ALA A 42 -3.99 8.08 6.54
N LEU A 43 -3.85 7.15 5.61
CA LEU A 43 -3.75 7.45 4.18
C LEU A 43 -4.82 6.73 3.38
N THR A 44 -5.29 7.38 2.32
CA THR A 44 -6.28 6.81 1.41
C THR A 44 -5.68 6.76 0.00
N PRO A 45 -5.62 5.57 -0.62
CA PRO A 45 -5.09 5.45 -1.99
C PRO A 45 -5.93 6.26 -2.97
N ILE A 46 -5.26 7.01 -3.86
CA ILE A 46 -5.92 7.80 -4.88
C ILE A 46 -5.46 7.46 -6.29
N LYS A 47 -4.24 6.91 -6.45
CA LYS A 47 -3.73 6.56 -7.77
C LYS A 47 -2.70 5.45 -7.66
N PHE A 48 -2.84 4.42 -8.49
CA PHE A 48 -1.87 3.34 -8.61
C PHE A 48 -1.02 3.59 -9.84
N HIS A 49 0.30 3.63 -9.66
CA HIS A 49 1.23 3.76 -10.76
C HIS A 49 1.52 2.39 -11.37
N GLU A 50 2.16 2.39 -12.53
CA GLU A 50 2.50 1.17 -13.22
C GLU A 50 3.55 0.38 -12.46
N GLU A 51 3.40 -0.94 -12.45
CA GLU A 51 4.37 -1.83 -11.83
C GLU A 51 5.67 -1.83 -12.63
N LYS A 52 6.80 -1.76 -11.91
CA LYS A 52 8.12 -1.88 -12.50
C LYS A 52 8.78 -3.16 -12.04
N LYS A 53 9.17 -3.99 -12.98
CA LYS A 53 9.83 -5.24 -12.65
C LYS A 53 11.28 -5.02 -12.32
N LEU A 54 11.74 -5.68 -11.23
CA LEU A 54 13.11 -5.55 -10.74
C LEU A 54 13.97 -6.77 -11.09
N GLY A 55 13.36 -7.83 -11.64
CA GLY A 55 14.05 -9.10 -11.87
C GLY A 55 13.92 -10.01 -10.66
N GLY A 56 14.22 -11.30 -10.87
CA GLY A 56 14.14 -12.29 -9.80
C GLY A 56 12.75 -12.50 -9.22
N GLY A 57 11.72 -12.21 -9.99
CA GLY A 57 10.33 -12.32 -9.52
C GLY A 57 9.89 -11.16 -8.65
N LYS A 58 10.67 -10.10 -8.55
CA LYS A 58 10.34 -8.93 -7.74
C LYS A 58 9.88 -7.77 -8.60
N ALA A 59 9.06 -6.90 -8.01
CA ALA A 59 8.58 -5.70 -8.67
C ALA A 59 8.34 -4.60 -7.64
N THR A 60 8.27 -3.37 -8.12
CA THR A 60 7.90 -2.23 -7.28
C THR A 60 6.71 -1.52 -7.90
N THR A 61 5.79 -1.06 -7.06
CA THR A 61 4.61 -0.32 -7.48
C THR A 61 4.44 0.87 -6.54
N ALA A 62 4.38 2.06 -7.13
CA ALA A 62 4.12 3.27 -6.35
C ALA A 62 2.62 3.52 -6.30
N VAL A 63 2.12 3.94 -5.14
CA VAL A 63 0.72 4.28 -4.94
C VAL A 63 0.66 5.66 -4.28
N ASP A 64 -0.01 6.59 -4.94
CA ASP A 64 -0.25 7.91 -4.35
C ASP A 64 -1.39 7.79 -3.36
N MET A 65 -1.17 8.29 -2.15
CA MET A 65 -2.16 8.28 -1.10
C MET A 65 -2.33 9.67 -0.51
N LYS A 66 -3.56 10.02 -0.19
CA LYS A 66 -3.85 11.31 0.42
C LYS A 66 -3.96 11.15 1.92
N GLY A 67 -3.23 11.99 2.65
CA GLY A 67 -3.29 12.03 4.10
C GLY A 67 -4.38 12.95 4.61
N ALA A 68 -4.74 12.81 5.89
CA ALA A 68 -5.70 13.69 6.54
C ALA A 68 -5.19 15.13 6.61
N ASP A 69 -3.88 15.34 6.47
CA ASP A 69 -3.25 16.65 6.43
C ASP A 69 -3.32 17.31 5.05
N GLY A 70 -3.95 16.65 4.07
CA GLY A 70 -4.06 17.16 2.70
C GLY A 70 -2.85 16.91 1.83
N LYS A 71 -1.81 16.30 2.36
CA LYS A 71 -0.61 16.01 1.59
C LYS A 71 -0.75 14.70 0.82
N ILE A 72 -0.01 14.60 -0.29
CA ILE A 72 0.02 13.40 -1.10
C ILE A 72 1.31 12.66 -0.79
N TYR A 73 1.17 11.41 -0.37
CA TYR A 73 2.30 10.54 -0.03
C TYR A 73 2.40 9.46 -1.08
N GLU A 74 3.56 9.29 -1.69
CA GLU A 74 3.81 8.20 -2.61
C GLU A 74 4.44 7.06 -1.84
N ILE A 75 3.75 5.93 -1.78
CA ILE A 75 4.22 4.75 -1.06
C ILE A 75 4.74 3.76 -2.09
N ASP A 76 5.99 3.35 -1.96
CA ASP A 76 6.60 2.36 -2.84
C ASP A 76 6.45 0.98 -2.21
N PHE A 77 5.72 0.10 -2.89
CA PHE A 77 5.52 -1.27 -2.46
C PHE A 77 6.42 -2.20 -3.27
N VAL A 78 7.16 -3.05 -2.57
CA VAL A 78 7.95 -4.09 -3.22
C VAL A 78 7.21 -5.39 -3.08
N THR A 79 7.05 -6.11 -4.20
CA THR A 79 6.41 -7.41 -4.21
C THR A 79 7.38 -8.48 -4.64
N SER A 80 7.17 -9.70 -4.13
CA SER A 80 7.85 -10.90 -4.60
C SER A 80 6.74 -11.88 -4.99
N GLY A 81 6.66 -12.20 -6.28
CA GLY A 81 5.48 -12.87 -6.81
C GLY A 81 4.26 -11.99 -6.59
N ASP A 82 3.25 -12.53 -5.91
CA ASP A 82 2.02 -11.80 -5.62
C ASP A 82 1.98 -11.21 -4.21
N GLN A 83 3.08 -11.29 -3.47
CA GLN A 83 3.09 -10.85 -2.08
C GLN A 83 3.87 -9.56 -1.89
N VAL A 84 3.31 -8.67 -1.08
CA VAL A 84 4.00 -7.44 -0.69
C VAL A 84 5.00 -7.78 0.41
N THR A 85 6.26 -7.50 0.16
CA THR A 85 7.35 -7.78 1.10
C THR A 85 7.90 -6.55 1.79
N ASN A 86 7.62 -5.37 1.23
CA ASN A 86 8.09 -4.12 1.82
C ASN A 86 7.24 -2.95 1.34
N ALA A 87 7.20 -1.90 2.14
CA ALA A 87 6.52 -0.66 1.78
C ALA A 87 7.25 0.50 2.46
N LYS A 88 7.48 1.57 1.69
CA LYS A 88 8.15 2.74 2.25
C LYS A 88 7.61 4.01 1.58
N ILE A 89 7.71 5.13 2.30
CA ILE A 89 7.33 6.43 1.74
C ILE A 89 8.46 6.91 0.84
N GLY A 90 8.20 6.99 -0.45
CA GLY A 90 9.18 7.44 -1.43
C GLY A 90 9.16 8.94 -1.65
N LYS A 91 7.97 9.56 -1.59
CA LYS A 91 7.81 11.00 -1.83
C LYS A 91 6.69 11.58 -1.00
N VAL A 92 6.79 12.86 -0.70
CA VAL A 92 5.72 13.65 -0.06
C VAL A 92 5.50 14.86 -0.95
N ASN A 93 4.27 15.02 -1.47
CA ASN A 93 3.92 16.07 -2.44
C ASN A 93 4.88 16.12 -3.63
N GLY A 94 5.32 14.94 -4.11
CA GLY A 94 6.18 14.81 -5.26
C GLY A 94 7.65 15.04 -5.00
N LYS A 95 8.05 15.21 -3.75
CA LYS A 95 9.44 15.48 -3.37
C LYS A 95 9.93 14.43 -2.36
N ALA A 96 11.24 14.25 -2.29
CA ALA A 96 11.83 13.34 -1.29
C ALA A 96 11.42 13.78 0.11
N PRO A 97 11.14 12.80 1.00
CA PRO A 97 10.69 13.11 2.34
C PRO A 97 11.73 13.86 3.16
#